data_da650b651ddf0229ab935cb9a70eebf8
#
_entry.id   da650b651ddf0229ab935cb9a70eebf8
#
_cell.length_a   1.000
_cell.length_b   1.000
_cell.length_c   1.000
_cell.angle_alpha   90.00
_cell.angle_beta   90.00
_cell.angle_gamma   90.00
#
_symmetry.space_group_name_H-M   'P 1'
#
loop_
_entity.id
_entity.type
_entity.pdbx_description
1 polymer ?
#
loop_
_entity_poly.entity_id
_entity_poly.type
_entity_poly.pdbx_seq_one_letter_code
_entity_poly.pdbx_strand_id
1 'polypeptide(L)'
;MPASAFALALAAAFAHALWNLLVARARDPEAAAAVAGLAGVVAFAPVAALTWEMEAEAWPYIAATVPLELLYFVLLGAAYRRAELSVVYPLSRGLAPVFVLVAGAAVLGAGASPAQAAGVCLVGLGVLLVRGLRRPAETSGVLFGLAIAACIASYTLLDDRGIRHAGAIAYVEASLVLPVVAYAGALAALKGRRALRAEVRPATLAAGVCMIGAYALVLAALARADAAPVAAVRETSVVIATIGAALFLQERVGPARLAGAVLVAFGVALLGL
;
A
#
# COMPACT_ATOMS: atom_id res chain seq x y z
N MET A 1 4.13 -18.98 -6.03
CA MET A 1 4.96 -17.87 -6.55
C MET A 1 6.45 -18.14 -6.28
N PRO A 2 7.41 -17.55 -7.03
CA PRO A 2 8.85 -17.76 -6.77
C PRO A 2 9.24 -17.27 -5.37
N ALA A 3 10.17 -17.99 -4.71
CA ALA A 3 10.63 -17.64 -3.35
C ALA A 3 11.22 -16.23 -3.25
N SER A 4 11.90 -15.75 -4.30
CA SER A 4 12.43 -14.38 -4.35
C SER A 4 11.33 -13.33 -4.36
N ALA A 5 10.26 -13.53 -5.14
CA ALA A 5 9.11 -12.62 -5.15
C ALA A 5 8.37 -12.62 -3.81
N PHE A 6 8.23 -13.80 -3.19
CA PHE A 6 7.62 -13.93 -1.86
C PHE A 6 8.43 -13.17 -0.80
N ALA A 7 9.75 -13.34 -0.78
CA ALA A 7 10.63 -12.65 0.16
C ALA A 7 10.59 -11.12 -0.02
N LEU A 8 10.58 -10.64 -1.27
CA LEU A 8 10.45 -9.20 -1.58
C LEU A 8 9.10 -8.63 -1.13
N ALA A 9 8.00 -9.33 -1.40
CA ALA A 9 6.66 -8.91 -0.99
C ALA A 9 6.51 -8.90 0.55
N LEU A 10 7.12 -9.86 1.26
CA LEU A 10 7.13 -9.92 2.71
C LEU A 10 8.00 -8.81 3.31
N ALA A 11 9.18 -8.55 2.74
CA ALA A 11 10.02 -7.42 3.14
C ALA A 11 9.31 -6.08 2.91
N ALA A 12 8.59 -5.94 1.79
CA ALA A 12 7.74 -4.79 1.51
C ALA A 12 6.65 -4.63 2.58
N ALA A 13 6.00 -5.73 2.98
CA ALA A 13 4.97 -5.71 4.04
C ALA A 13 5.54 -5.23 5.38
N PHE A 14 6.76 -5.66 5.74
CA PHE A 14 7.43 -5.20 6.94
C PHE A 14 7.77 -3.70 6.90
N ALA A 15 8.40 -3.25 5.81
CA ALA A 15 8.70 -1.83 5.61
C ALA A 15 7.41 -0.97 5.60
N HIS A 16 6.33 -1.50 4.99
CA HIS A 16 5.02 -0.85 4.96
C HIS A 16 4.40 -0.73 6.37
N ALA A 17 4.47 -1.77 7.19
CA ALA A 17 4.02 -1.71 8.58
C ALA A 17 4.83 -0.70 9.40
N LEU A 18 6.15 -0.66 9.19
CA LEU A 18 7.05 0.22 9.93
C LEU A 18 6.76 1.70 9.64
N TRP A 19 6.68 2.10 8.36
CA TRP A 19 6.39 3.51 8.07
C TRP A 19 5.01 3.94 8.56
N ASN A 20 4.00 3.06 8.48
CA ASN A 20 2.68 3.35 9.03
C ASN A 20 2.72 3.58 10.55
N LEU A 21 3.46 2.75 11.30
CA LEU A 21 3.64 2.93 12.75
C LEU A 21 4.37 4.23 13.09
N LEU A 22 5.37 4.62 12.30
CA LEU A 22 6.10 5.87 12.50
C LEU A 22 5.22 7.09 12.24
N VAL A 23 4.45 7.09 11.16
CA VAL A 23 3.51 8.18 10.81
C VAL A 23 2.34 8.25 11.79
N ALA A 24 1.81 7.13 12.26
CA ALA A 24 0.70 7.10 13.22
C ALA A 24 1.05 7.77 14.56
N ARG A 25 2.34 7.89 14.91
CA ARG A 25 2.83 8.60 16.10
C ARG A 25 3.07 10.09 15.91
N ALA A 26 2.89 10.61 14.69
CA ALA A 26 3.05 12.02 14.39
C ALA A 26 1.92 12.86 15.02
N ARG A 27 2.17 14.14 15.24
CA ARG A 27 1.15 15.09 15.74
C ARG A 27 0.08 15.34 14.68
N ASP A 28 0.49 15.45 13.43
CA ASP A 28 -0.38 15.54 12.25
C ASP A 28 0.02 14.44 11.26
N PRO A 29 -0.66 13.25 11.28
CA PRO A 29 -0.33 12.13 10.41
C PRO A 29 -0.42 12.46 8.91
N GLU A 30 -1.34 13.35 8.48
CA GLU A 30 -1.43 13.76 7.07
C GLU A 30 -0.20 14.57 6.65
N ALA A 31 0.20 15.54 7.48
CA ALA A 31 1.41 16.33 7.22
C ALA A 31 2.67 15.46 7.28
N ALA A 32 2.73 14.52 8.24
CA ALA A 32 3.83 13.57 8.36
C ALA A 32 3.91 12.64 7.14
N ALA A 33 2.79 12.14 6.62
CA ALA A 33 2.77 11.32 5.40
C ALA A 33 3.28 12.10 4.18
N ALA A 34 2.88 13.36 4.03
CA ALA A 34 3.38 14.23 2.95
C ALA A 34 4.88 14.48 3.06
N VAL A 35 5.38 14.79 4.27
CA VAL A 35 6.82 14.98 4.52
C VAL A 35 7.60 13.69 4.31
N ALA A 36 7.07 12.55 4.76
CA ALA A 36 7.66 11.24 4.51
C ALA A 36 7.76 10.94 3.01
N GLY A 37 6.68 11.15 2.24
CA GLY A 37 6.71 10.98 0.79
C GLY A 37 7.81 11.82 0.13
N LEU A 38 7.87 13.13 0.43
CA LEU A 38 8.92 14.02 -0.09
C LEU A 38 10.33 13.56 0.32
N ALA A 39 10.52 13.19 1.57
CA ALA A 39 11.80 12.72 2.07
C ALA A 39 12.23 11.41 1.39
N GLY A 40 11.30 10.49 1.17
CA GLY A 40 11.56 9.24 0.48
C GLY A 40 11.97 9.45 -0.97
N VAL A 41 11.21 10.23 -1.74
CA VAL A 41 11.57 10.60 -3.12
C VAL A 41 12.95 11.25 -3.18
N VAL A 42 13.23 12.23 -2.33
CA VAL A 42 14.56 12.88 -2.29
C VAL A 42 15.67 11.88 -1.93
N ALA A 43 15.42 10.96 -1.01
CA ALA A 43 16.41 9.96 -0.59
C ALA A 43 16.73 8.93 -1.69
N PHE A 44 15.74 8.53 -2.49
CA PHE A 44 15.92 7.54 -3.55
C PHE A 44 16.32 8.16 -4.91
N ALA A 45 16.12 9.47 -5.10
CA ALA A 45 16.48 10.15 -6.35
C ALA A 45 17.94 9.93 -6.81
N PRO A 46 18.98 9.96 -5.93
CA PRO A 46 20.35 9.65 -6.35
C PRO A 46 20.50 8.20 -6.84
N VAL A 47 19.85 7.26 -6.17
CA VAL A 47 19.89 5.84 -6.56
C VAL A 47 19.17 5.67 -7.89
N ALA A 48 18.00 6.29 -8.06
CA ALA A 48 17.27 6.28 -9.32
C ALA A 48 18.13 6.84 -10.47
N ALA A 49 18.81 7.96 -10.25
CA ALA A 49 19.67 8.57 -11.27
C ALA A 49 20.86 7.68 -11.67
N LEU A 50 21.45 6.94 -10.71
CA LEU A 50 22.58 6.06 -10.94
C LEU A 50 22.18 4.70 -11.56
N THR A 51 20.95 4.25 -11.30
CA THR A 51 20.42 2.95 -11.75
C THR A 51 19.22 3.13 -12.67
N TRP A 52 19.21 4.21 -13.47
CA TRP A 52 18.07 4.54 -14.32
C TRP A 52 17.96 3.52 -15.47
N GLU A 53 16.96 2.67 -15.37
CA GLU A 53 16.57 1.72 -16.41
C GLU A 53 15.08 1.96 -16.71
N MET A 54 14.79 2.54 -17.88
CA MET A 54 13.44 2.90 -18.30
C MET A 54 13.32 2.79 -19.81
N GLU A 55 12.50 1.84 -20.26
CA GLU A 55 12.13 1.68 -21.65
C GLU A 55 10.95 2.59 -22.01
N ALA A 56 10.78 2.91 -23.29
CA ALA A 56 9.68 3.75 -23.74
C ALA A 56 8.30 3.14 -23.43
N GLU A 57 8.21 1.83 -23.42
CA GLU A 57 7.02 1.04 -23.14
C GLU A 57 6.51 1.18 -21.68
N ALA A 58 7.37 1.60 -20.74
CA ALA A 58 6.98 1.85 -19.36
C ALA A 58 6.10 3.11 -19.21
N TRP A 59 6.33 4.13 -20.04
CA TRP A 59 5.71 5.45 -19.88
C TRP A 59 4.18 5.48 -19.95
N PRO A 60 3.50 4.74 -20.83
CA PRO A 60 2.03 4.68 -20.82
C PRO A 60 1.46 4.18 -19.49
N TYR A 61 2.10 3.19 -18.87
CA TYR A 61 1.69 2.64 -17.57
C TYR A 61 1.92 3.67 -16.46
N ILE A 62 3.08 4.31 -16.42
CA ILE A 62 3.39 5.38 -15.46
C ILE A 62 2.38 6.53 -15.61
N ALA A 63 2.11 6.97 -16.84
CA ALA A 63 1.15 8.04 -17.12
C ALA A 63 -0.27 7.70 -16.63
N ALA A 64 -0.66 6.42 -16.65
CA ALA A 64 -1.94 5.95 -16.10
C ALA A 64 -1.89 5.75 -14.57
N THR A 65 -0.76 5.31 -14.00
CA THR A 65 -0.58 5.13 -12.55
C THR A 65 -0.57 6.46 -11.80
N VAL A 66 0.11 7.49 -12.31
CA VAL A 66 0.24 8.81 -11.67
C VAL A 66 -1.11 9.41 -11.25
N PRO A 67 -2.13 9.54 -12.11
CA PRO A 67 -3.43 10.07 -11.70
C PRO A 67 -4.17 9.16 -10.72
N LEU A 68 -3.98 7.84 -10.78
CA LEU A 68 -4.57 6.91 -9.82
C LEU A 68 -3.93 7.03 -8.44
N GLU A 69 -2.63 7.20 -8.35
CA GLU A 69 -1.93 7.46 -7.10
C GLU A 69 -2.36 8.80 -6.49
N LEU A 70 -2.48 9.85 -7.31
CA LEU A 70 -3.00 11.13 -6.85
C LEU A 70 -4.45 11.00 -6.36
N LEU A 71 -5.31 10.28 -7.12
CA LEU A 71 -6.68 9.99 -6.73
C LEU A 71 -6.74 9.22 -5.41
N TYR A 72 -5.86 8.23 -5.23
CA TYR A 72 -5.72 7.50 -3.97
C TYR A 72 -5.45 8.45 -2.79
N PHE A 73 -4.49 9.38 -2.91
CA PHE A 73 -4.21 10.37 -1.85
C PHE A 73 -5.40 11.28 -1.59
N VAL A 74 -6.10 11.73 -2.62
CA VAL A 74 -7.30 12.58 -2.49
C VAL A 74 -8.43 11.82 -1.79
N LEU A 75 -8.71 10.58 -2.21
CA LEU A 75 -9.74 9.73 -1.60
C LEU A 75 -9.42 9.42 -0.14
N LEU A 76 -8.16 9.09 0.15
CA LEU A 76 -7.70 8.83 1.51
C LEU A 76 -7.87 10.07 2.40
N GLY A 77 -7.40 11.23 1.94
CA GLY A 77 -7.57 12.50 2.65
C GLY A 77 -9.05 12.89 2.83
N ALA A 78 -9.91 12.61 1.85
CA ALA A 78 -11.35 12.83 1.97
C ALA A 78 -12.00 11.87 2.98
N ALA A 79 -11.57 10.60 2.99
CA ALA A 79 -12.03 9.60 3.94
C ALA A 79 -11.67 9.97 5.39
N TYR A 80 -10.45 10.47 5.63
CA TYR A 80 -10.02 10.98 6.94
C TYR A 80 -10.92 12.07 7.50
N ARG A 81 -11.54 12.88 6.64
CA ARG A 81 -12.41 13.99 7.04
C ARG A 81 -13.90 13.64 7.12
N ARG A 82 -14.34 12.58 6.42
CA ARG A 82 -15.78 12.35 6.16
C ARG A 82 -16.29 10.98 6.55
N ALA A 83 -15.41 10.06 6.94
CA ALA A 83 -15.78 8.68 7.22
C ALA A 83 -14.98 8.10 8.40
N GLU A 84 -15.51 7.05 9.02
CA GLU A 84 -14.78 6.31 10.04
C GLU A 84 -13.69 5.45 9.39
N LEU A 85 -12.42 5.73 9.71
CA LEU A 85 -11.28 4.97 9.21
C LEU A 85 -11.30 3.50 9.62
N SER A 86 -11.95 3.20 10.73
CA SER A 86 -12.20 1.83 11.19
C SER A 86 -13.01 1.00 10.17
N VAL A 87 -13.75 1.65 9.27
CA VAL A 87 -14.49 1.04 8.16
C VAL A 87 -13.69 1.12 6.87
N VAL A 88 -13.21 2.32 6.51
CA VAL A 88 -12.53 2.58 5.22
C VAL A 88 -11.27 1.73 5.07
N TYR A 89 -10.42 1.72 6.10
CA TYR A 89 -9.10 1.07 6.00
C TYR A 89 -9.20 -0.45 5.83
N PRO A 90 -10.02 -1.20 6.64
CA PRO A 90 -10.17 -2.65 6.41
C PRO A 90 -10.74 -2.99 5.05
N LEU A 91 -11.75 -2.24 4.60
CA LEU A 91 -12.35 -2.48 3.29
C LEU A 91 -11.35 -2.24 2.17
N SER A 92 -10.65 -1.12 2.18
CA SER A 92 -9.68 -0.80 1.12
C SER A 92 -8.54 -1.80 1.05
N ARG A 93 -8.00 -2.21 2.19
CA ARG A 93 -6.85 -3.13 2.25
C ARG A 93 -7.26 -4.59 2.04
N GLY A 94 -8.39 -5.03 2.62
CA GLY A 94 -8.86 -6.40 2.48
C GLY A 94 -9.39 -6.72 1.08
N LEU A 95 -10.02 -5.75 0.41
CA LEU A 95 -10.61 -5.97 -0.92
C LEU A 95 -9.64 -5.68 -2.07
N ALA A 96 -8.59 -4.89 -1.88
CA ALA A 96 -7.64 -4.59 -2.95
C ALA A 96 -7.05 -5.86 -3.60
N PRO A 97 -6.51 -6.86 -2.87
CA PRO A 97 -5.99 -8.08 -3.50
C PRO A 97 -7.08 -8.88 -4.23
N VAL A 98 -8.31 -8.86 -3.71
CA VAL A 98 -9.45 -9.53 -4.36
C VAL A 98 -9.80 -8.82 -5.67
N PHE A 99 -9.80 -7.49 -5.69
CA PHE A 99 -10.02 -6.71 -6.91
C PHE A 99 -8.89 -6.90 -7.92
N VAL A 100 -7.62 -6.99 -7.49
CA VAL A 100 -6.49 -7.34 -8.36
C VAL A 100 -6.71 -8.71 -9.00
N LEU A 101 -7.12 -9.72 -8.21
CA LEU A 101 -7.39 -11.06 -8.72
C LEU A 101 -8.52 -11.04 -9.76
N VAL A 102 -9.66 -10.45 -9.43
CA VAL A 102 -10.85 -10.44 -10.30
C VAL A 102 -10.60 -9.62 -11.57
N ALA A 103 -10.07 -8.41 -11.43
CA ALA A 103 -9.78 -7.55 -12.57
C ALA A 103 -8.63 -8.09 -13.43
N GLY A 104 -7.60 -8.68 -12.82
CA GLY A 104 -6.52 -9.36 -13.53
C GLY A 104 -7.04 -10.51 -14.38
N ALA A 105 -7.93 -11.34 -13.85
CA ALA A 105 -8.54 -12.43 -14.57
C ALA A 105 -9.48 -11.93 -15.68
N ALA A 106 -10.35 -10.97 -15.38
CA ALA A 106 -11.38 -10.49 -16.31
C ALA A 106 -10.82 -9.62 -17.46
N VAL A 107 -9.84 -8.77 -17.18
CA VAL A 107 -9.33 -7.76 -18.13
C VAL A 107 -8.04 -8.22 -18.80
N LEU A 108 -7.15 -8.86 -18.04
CA LEU A 108 -5.82 -9.24 -18.52
C LEU A 108 -5.70 -10.72 -18.87
N GLY A 109 -6.75 -11.51 -18.68
CA GLY A 109 -6.72 -12.97 -18.89
C GLY A 109 -5.75 -13.69 -17.95
N ALA A 110 -5.38 -13.09 -16.82
CA ALA A 110 -4.45 -13.69 -15.86
C ALA A 110 -5.10 -14.93 -15.24
N GLY A 111 -4.48 -16.08 -15.44
CA GLY A 111 -4.91 -17.32 -14.80
C GLY A 111 -4.59 -17.29 -13.31
N ALA A 112 -5.48 -17.80 -12.47
CA ALA A 112 -5.19 -18.06 -11.07
C ALA A 112 -5.52 -19.51 -10.73
N SER A 113 -4.61 -20.20 -10.05
CA SER A 113 -4.92 -21.53 -9.53
C SER A 113 -5.98 -21.43 -8.43
N PRO A 114 -6.77 -22.49 -8.19
CA PRO A 114 -7.74 -22.50 -7.09
C PRO A 114 -7.09 -22.20 -5.73
N ALA A 115 -5.86 -22.66 -5.50
CA ALA A 115 -5.10 -22.38 -4.28
C ALA A 115 -4.77 -20.90 -4.14
N GLN A 116 -4.33 -20.25 -5.24
CA GLN A 116 -4.07 -18.81 -5.27
C GLN A 116 -5.35 -18.01 -5.01
N ALA A 117 -6.45 -18.34 -5.66
CA ALA A 117 -7.74 -17.70 -5.44
C ALA A 117 -8.19 -17.84 -3.97
N ALA A 118 -8.11 -19.05 -3.40
CA ALA A 118 -8.42 -19.30 -1.99
C ALA A 118 -7.48 -18.49 -1.06
N GLY A 119 -6.18 -18.48 -1.33
CA GLY A 119 -5.19 -17.71 -0.56
C GLY A 119 -5.51 -16.22 -0.54
N VAL A 120 -5.78 -15.62 -1.69
CA VAL A 120 -6.15 -14.19 -1.82
C VAL A 120 -7.44 -13.90 -1.04
N CYS A 121 -8.48 -14.73 -1.18
CA CYS A 121 -9.74 -14.56 -0.46
C CYS A 121 -9.55 -14.66 1.07
N LEU A 122 -8.74 -15.61 1.53
CA LEU A 122 -8.44 -15.78 2.96
C LEU A 122 -7.67 -14.59 3.52
N VAL A 123 -6.69 -14.05 2.79
CA VAL A 123 -5.98 -12.82 3.18
C VAL A 123 -6.96 -11.67 3.27
N GLY A 124 -7.82 -11.46 2.27
CA GLY A 124 -8.82 -10.39 2.28
C GLY A 124 -9.76 -10.49 3.48
N LEU A 125 -10.33 -11.70 3.72
CA LEU A 125 -11.20 -11.96 4.86
C LEU A 125 -10.46 -11.76 6.20
N GLY A 126 -9.22 -12.23 6.29
CA GLY A 126 -8.39 -12.08 7.48
C GLY A 126 -8.13 -10.60 7.82
N VAL A 127 -7.81 -9.77 6.82
CA VAL A 127 -7.63 -8.32 7.01
C VAL A 127 -8.90 -7.65 7.49
N LEU A 128 -10.06 -8.01 6.93
CA LEU A 128 -11.36 -7.52 7.38
C LEU A 128 -11.61 -7.86 8.86
N LEU A 129 -11.27 -9.07 9.29
CA LEU A 129 -11.43 -9.51 10.69
C LEU A 129 -10.42 -8.84 11.64
N VAL A 130 -9.15 -8.70 11.23
CA VAL A 130 -8.11 -8.03 12.06
C VAL A 130 -8.53 -6.61 12.42
N ARG A 131 -9.05 -5.87 11.47
CA ARG A 131 -9.48 -4.47 11.70
C ARG A 131 -10.83 -4.39 12.36
N GLY A 132 -11.73 -5.34 12.08
CA GLY A 132 -13.08 -5.42 12.65
C GLY A 132 -14.03 -4.38 12.06
N LEU A 133 -15.21 -4.84 11.68
CA LEU A 133 -16.36 -4.00 11.37
C LEU A 133 -17.26 -3.97 12.62
N ARG A 134 -16.96 -3.08 13.56
CA ARG A 134 -17.61 -3.11 14.89
C ARG A 134 -18.97 -2.39 14.95
N ARG A 135 -19.38 -1.66 13.91
CA ARG A 135 -20.65 -0.93 13.82
C ARG A 135 -21.25 -1.10 12.43
N PRO A 136 -22.58 -0.92 12.27
CA PRO A 136 -23.16 -0.76 10.95
C PRO A 136 -22.36 0.31 10.19
N ALA A 137 -21.76 -0.09 9.08
CA ALA A 137 -20.89 0.81 8.32
C ALA A 137 -21.74 1.92 7.72
N GLU A 138 -21.39 3.17 7.96
CA GLU A 138 -21.97 4.29 7.21
C GLU A 138 -21.70 4.09 5.72
N THR A 139 -22.70 4.35 4.89
CA THR A 139 -22.60 4.21 3.43
C THR A 139 -21.39 4.96 2.85
N SER A 140 -21.09 6.13 3.40
CA SER A 140 -19.91 6.93 3.02
C SER A 140 -18.60 6.17 3.23
N GLY A 141 -18.43 5.53 4.39
CA GLY A 141 -17.23 4.75 4.71
C GLY A 141 -17.04 3.54 3.80
N VAL A 142 -18.15 2.85 3.47
CA VAL A 142 -18.13 1.73 2.51
C VAL A 142 -17.73 2.20 1.12
N LEU A 143 -18.31 3.30 0.63
CA LEU A 143 -18.00 3.85 -0.69
C LEU A 143 -16.54 4.30 -0.79
N PHE A 144 -16.00 4.99 0.21
CA PHE A 144 -14.58 5.33 0.23
C PHE A 144 -13.69 4.10 0.26
N GLY A 145 -14.02 3.09 1.08
CA GLY A 145 -13.25 1.84 1.15
C GLY A 145 -13.20 1.12 -0.19
N LEU A 146 -14.34 0.99 -0.88
CA LEU A 146 -14.44 0.36 -2.20
C LEU A 146 -13.70 1.17 -3.26
N ALA A 147 -13.87 2.50 -3.30
CA ALA A 147 -13.19 3.36 -4.26
C ALA A 147 -11.66 3.31 -4.10
N ILE A 148 -11.18 3.34 -2.86
CA ILE A 148 -9.74 3.21 -2.57
C ILE A 148 -9.24 1.81 -2.95
N ALA A 149 -9.99 0.74 -2.64
CA ALA A 149 -9.62 -0.62 -3.06
C ALA A 149 -9.52 -0.76 -4.59
N ALA A 150 -10.48 -0.21 -5.31
CA ALA A 150 -10.47 -0.18 -6.77
C ALA A 150 -9.28 0.60 -7.32
N CYS A 151 -8.97 1.75 -6.72
CA CYS A 151 -7.82 2.58 -7.08
C CYS A 151 -6.50 1.81 -6.89
N ILE A 152 -6.31 1.18 -5.71
CA ILE A 152 -5.15 0.34 -5.40
C ILE A 152 -5.03 -0.81 -6.42
N ALA A 153 -6.12 -1.50 -6.72
CA ALA A 153 -6.09 -2.61 -7.67
C ALA A 153 -5.73 -2.14 -9.07
N SER A 154 -6.25 -0.99 -9.50
CA SER A 154 -5.99 -0.44 -10.84
C SER A 154 -4.53 -0.09 -11.03
N TYR A 155 -3.92 0.69 -10.12
CA TYR A 155 -2.51 1.01 -10.28
C TYR A 155 -1.61 -0.22 -10.09
N THR A 156 -1.95 -1.16 -9.20
CA THR A 156 -1.17 -2.40 -9.02
C THR A 156 -1.13 -3.23 -10.31
N LEU A 157 -2.23 -3.33 -11.06
CA LEU A 157 -2.28 -4.02 -12.34
C LEU A 157 -1.52 -3.29 -13.46
N LEU A 158 -1.54 -1.96 -13.45
CA LEU A 158 -0.72 -1.15 -14.36
C LEU A 158 0.77 -1.31 -14.05
N ASP A 159 1.13 -1.28 -12.78
CA ASP A 159 2.50 -1.46 -12.31
C ASP A 159 3.04 -2.85 -12.63
N ASP A 160 2.21 -3.90 -12.53
CA ASP A 160 2.57 -5.27 -12.94
C ASP A 160 3.00 -5.34 -14.41
N ARG A 161 2.41 -4.51 -15.26
CA ARG A 161 2.76 -4.42 -16.68
C ARG A 161 3.96 -3.50 -16.92
N GLY A 162 3.91 -2.32 -16.29
CA GLY A 162 4.91 -1.28 -16.50
C GLY A 162 6.29 -1.65 -15.96
N ILE A 163 6.35 -2.40 -14.84
CA ILE A 163 7.63 -2.80 -14.23
C ILE A 163 8.45 -3.79 -15.07
N ARG A 164 7.84 -4.41 -16.06
CA ARG A 164 8.54 -5.29 -17.00
C ARG A 164 9.47 -4.52 -17.94
N HIS A 165 9.30 -3.21 -18.02
CA HIS A 165 9.98 -2.28 -18.89
C HIS A 165 10.81 -1.24 -18.13
N ALA A 166 11.05 -1.46 -16.83
CA ALA A 166 11.80 -0.51 -16.02
C ALA A 166 12.46 -1.15 -14.79
N GLY A 167 13.51 -0.52 -14.29
CA GLY A 167 14.05 -0.81 -12.98
C GLY A 167 13.11 -0.33 -11.87
N ALA A 168 12.98 -1.09 -10.77
CA ALA A 168 11.99 -0.82 -9.73
C ALA A 168 12.13 0.57 -9.10
N ILE A 169 13.37 1.07 -8.89
CA ILE A 169 13.59 2.38 -8.29
C ILE A 169 13.28 3.51 -9.28
N ALA A 170 13.68 3.35 -10.55
CA ALA A 170 13.36 4.32 -11.59
C ALA A 170 11.84 4.43 -11.80
N TYR A 171 11.13 3.30 -11.80
CA TYR A 171 9.67 3.26 -11.94
C TYR A 171 8.96 3.95 -10.77
N VAL A 172 9.37 3.65 -9.52
CA VAL A 172 8.77 4.27 -8.32
C VAL A 172 8.97 5.78 -8.31
N GLU A 173 10.15 6.24 -8.67
CA GLU A 173 10.42 7.68 -8.74
C GLU A 173 9.57 8.35 -9.82
N ALA A 174 9.52 7.79 -11.03
CA ALA A 174 8.74 8.33 -12.13
C ALA A 174 7.22 8.36 -11.81
N SER A 175 6.71 7.38 -11.09
CA SER A 175 5.27 7.30 -10.75
C SER A 175 4.87 8.13 -9.53
N LEU A 176 5.76 8.30 -8.52
CA LEU A 176 5.39 8.95 -7.25
C LEU A 176 5.80 10.41 -7.10
N VAL A 177 6.82 10.90 -7.82
CA VAL A 177 7.28 12.29 -7.66
C VAL A 177 6.13 13.27 -7.82
N LEU A 178 5.36 13.18 -8.89
CA LEU A 178 4.26 14.11 -9.15
C LEU A 178 3.13 13.99 -8.13
N PRO A 179 2.56 12.80 -7.82
CA PRO A 179 1.55 12.63 -6.77
C PRO A 179 2.00 13.15 -5.41
N VAL A 180 3.22 12.84 -5.00
CA VAL A 180 3.77 13.27 -3.69
C VAL A 180 3.92 14.79 -3.62
N VAL A 181 4.49 15.41 -4.66
CA VAL A 181 4.66 16.88 -4.70
C VAL A 181 3.30 17.57 -4.75
N ALA A 182 2.36 17.08 -5.56
CA ALA A 182 1.02 17.63 -5.65
C ALA A 182 0.27 17.52 -4.32
N TYR A 183 0.33 16.35 -3.66
CA TYR A 183 -0.29 16.15 -2.35
C TYR A 183 0.32 17.04 -1.26
N ALA A 184 1.66 17.12 -1.20
CA ALA A 184 2.34 17.99 -0.24
C ALA A 184 2.04 19.47 -0.51
N GLY A 185 1.98 19.89 -1.77
CA GLY A 185 1.57 21.23 -2.17
C GLY A 185 0.15 21.58 -1.76
N ALA A 186 -0.79 20.66 -1.97
CA ALA A 186 -2.18 20.81 -1.53
C ALA A 186 -2.29 20.93 -0.01
N LEU A 187 -1.60 20.09 0.75
CA LEU A 187 -1.58 20.19 2.20
C LEU A 187 -0.90 21.47 2.70
N ALA A 188 0.17 21.92 2.03
CA ALA A 188 0.80 23.20 2.35
C ALA A 188 -0.13 24.40 2.12
N ALA A 189 -0.99 24.33 1.10
CA ALA A 189 -2.01 25.35 0.85
C ALA A 189 -3.17 25.27 1.87
N LEU A 190 -3.60 24.07 2.26
CA LEU A 190 -4.73 23.88 3.17
C LEU A 190 -4.36 24.09 4.65
N LYS A 191 -3.24 23.54 5.10
CA LYS A 191 -2.80 23.55 6.51
C LYS A 191 -1.67 24.55 6.79
N GLY A 192 -1.09 25.14 5.75
CA GLY A 192 0.07 26.02 5.83
C GLY A 192 1.41 25.27 5.89
N ARG A 193 2.45 25.88 5.34
CA ARG A 193 3.83 25.32 5.32
C ARG A 193 4.39 25.04 6.73
N ARG A 194 3.87 25.71 7.75
CA ARG A 194 4.31 25.53 9.14
C ARG A 194 3.91 24.15 9.68
N ALA A 195 2.73 23.62 9.28
CA ALA A 195 2.28 22.30 9.67
C ALA A 195 3.21 21.20 9.13
N LEU A 196 3.61 21.30 7.85
CA LEU A 196 4.54 20.35 7.25
C LEU A 196 5.92 20.44 7.91
N ARG A 197 6.44 21.65 8.11
CA ARG A 197 7.76 21.86 8.77
C ARG A 197 7.82 21.29 10.19
N ALA A 198 6.71 21.31 10.92
CA ALA A 198 6.63 20.77 12.28
C ALA A 198 6.79 19.23 12.30
N GLU A 199 6.52 18.55 11.19
CA GLU A 199 6.66 17.11 11.04
C GLU A 199 8.00 16.69 10.38
N VAL A 200 8.91 17.60 10.09
CA VAL A 200 10.29 17.30 9.65
C VAL A 200 11.07 16.77 10.86
N ARG A 201 11.01 15.46 11.08
CA ARG A 201 11.61 14.76 12.24
C ARG A 201 12.33 13.50 11.76
N PRO A 202 13.33 13.01 12.49
CA PRO A 202 14.05 11.79 12.12
C PRO A 202 13.13 10.60 11.86
N ALA A 203 12.10 10.41 12.70
CA ALA A 203 11.12 9.33 12.51
C ALA A 203 10.31 9.49 11.21
N THR A 204 9.91 10.71 10.85
CA THR A 204 9.18 11.00 9.61
C THR A 204 10.07 10.80 8.38
N LEU A 205 11.34 11.20 8.46
CA LEU A 205 12.31 10.98 7.38
C LEU A 205 12.58 9.48 7.19
N ALA A 206 12.76 8.73 8.27
CA ALA A 206 12.90 7.27 8.23
C ALA A 206 11.63 6.61 7.66
N ALA A 207 10.44 7.11 8.01
CA ALA A 207 9.20 6.64 7.43
C ALA A 207 9.17 6.84 5.91
N GLY A 208 9.72 7.94 5.40
CA GLY A 208 9.84 8.19 3.96
C GLY A 208 10.70 7.15 3.23
N VAL A 209 11.86 6.84 3.78
CA VAL A 209 12.73 5.78 3.23
C VAL A 209 12.01 4.43 3.24
N CYS A 210 11.31 4.09 4.32
CA CYS A 210 10.52 2.86 4.40
C CYS A 210 9.34 2.86 3.42
N MET A 211 8.68 4.01 3.20
CA MET A 211 7.54 4.15 2.30
C MET A 211 7.94 3.88 0.84
N ILE A 212 8.93 4.60 0.34
CA ILE A 212 9.43 4.43 -1.04
C ILE A 212 10.10 3.07 -1.20
N GLY A 213 10.92 2.64 -0.22
CA GLY A 213 11.55 1.33 -0.22
C GLY A 213 10.53 0.18 -0.24
N ALA A 214 9.44 0.29 0.53
CA ALA A 214 8.36 -0.70 0.48
C ALA A 214 7.72 -0.80 -0.92
N TYR A 215 7.51 0.34 -1.59
CA TYR A 215 6.93 0.32 -2.94
C TYR A 215 7.92 -0.24 -3.97
N ALA A 216 9.20 0.14 -3.90
CA ALA A 216 10.24 -0.44 -4.75
C ALA A 216 10.34 -1.98 -4.59
N LEU A 217 10.23 -2.48 -3.36
CA LEU A 217 10.19 -3.92 -3.08
C LEU A 217 8.95 -4.60 -3.66
N VAL A 218 7.78 -3.95 -3.62
CA VAL A 218 6.56 -4.45 -4.30
C VAL A 218 6.78 -4.54 -5.80
N LEU A 219 7.30 -3.48 -6.43
CA LEU A 219 7.58 -3.48 -7.86
C LEU A 219 8.59 -4.56 -8.25
N ALA A 220 9.65 -4.74 -7.44
CA ALA A 220 10.60 -5.81 -7.64
C ALA A 220 9.98 -7.21 -7.48
N ALA A 221 8.95 -7.37 -6.65
CA ALA A 221 8.17 -8.60 -6.54
C ALA A 221 7.26 -8.81 -7.77
N LEU A 222 6.58 -7.75 -8.24
CA LEU A 222 5.73 -7.76 -9.44
C LEU A 222 6.52 -8.10 -10.71
N ALA A 223 7.79 -7.67 -10.80
CA ALA A 223 8.67 -8.06 -11.90
C ALA A 223 8.97 -9.58 -11.93
N ARG A 224 8.58 -10.34 -10.91
CA ARG A 224 8.89 -11.78 -10.73
C ARG A 224 7.69 -12.69 -10.52
N ALA A 225 6.52 -12.11 -10.24
CA ALA A 225 5.30 -12.88 -9.94
C ALA A 225 4.05 -12.04 -10.24
N ASP A 226 2.93 -12.72 -10.43
CA ASP A 226 1.63 -12.11 -10.73
C ASP A 226 1.15 -11.14 -9.63
N ALA A 227 0.41 -10.13 -10.04
CA ALA A 227 -0.05 -9.04 -9.17
C ALA A 227 -0.90 -9.52 -7.98
N ALA A 228 -1.81 -10.47 -8.17
CA ALA A 228 -2.74 -10.88 -7.11
C ALA A 228 -2.05 -11.55 -5.90
N PRO A 229 -1.14 -12.55 -6.08
CA PRO A 229 -0.35 -13.08 -4.98
C PRO A 229 0.53 -12.03 -4.30
N VAL A 230 1.21 -11.17 -5.06
CA VAL A 230 2.06 -10.10 -4.50
C VAL A 230 1.23 -9.13 -3.66
N ALA A 231 0.08 -8.68 -4.18
CA ALA A 231 -0.83 -7.80 -3.45
C ALA A 231 -1.33 -8.45 -2.14
N ALA A 232 -1.67 -9.74 -2.17
CA ALA A 232 -2.14 -10.45 -0.99
C ALA A 232 -1.03 -10.64 0.07
N VAL A 233 0.18 -11.04 -0.33
CA VAL A 233 1.32 -11.17 0.60
C VAL A 233 1.66 -9.83 1.24
N ARG A 234 1.59 -8.73 0.51
CA ARG A 234 1.78 -7.37 1.05
C ARG A 234 0.84 -7.05 2.21
N GLU A 235 -0.37 -7.62 2.24
CA GLU A 235 -1.33 -7.35 3.31
C GLU A 235 -0.94 -8.00 4.66
N THR A 236 0.08 -8.84 4.73
CA THR A 236 0.68 -9.23 6.02
C THR A 236 1.17 -8.04 6.83
N SER A 237 1.41 -6.89 6.17
CA SER A 237 1.70 -5.61 6.85
C SER A 237 0.66 -5.25 7.91
N VAL A 238 -0.61 -5.60 7.70
CA VAL A 238 -1.71 -5.36 8.66
C VAL A 238 -1.53 -6.20 9.92
N VAL A 239 -1.08 -7.46 9.76
CA VAL A 239 -0.80 -8.36 10.89
C VAL A 239 0.42 -7.86 11.65
N ILE A 240 1.51 -7.53 10.94
CA ILE A 240 2.75 -7.01 11.53
C ILE A 240 2.46 -5.70 12.30
N ALA A 241 1.70 -4.77 11.71
CA ALA A 241 1.32 -3.53 12.36
C ALA A 241 0.44 -3.78 13.61
N THR A 242 -0.46 -4.78 13.56
CA THR A 242 -1.32 -5.14 14.70
C THR A 242 -0.51 -5.74 15.84
N ILE A 243 0.44 -6.64 15.54
CA ILE A 243 1.38 -7.20 16.54
C ILE A 243 2.24 -6.07 17.10
N GLY A 244 2.79 -5.21 16.26
CA GLY A 244 3.57 -4.06 16.68
C GLY A 244 2.79 -3.12 17.62
N ALA A 245 1.52 -2.83 17.29
CA ALA A 245 0.66 -2.02 18.16
C ALA A 245 0.40 -2.70 19.51
N ALA A 246 0.15 -4.02 19.52
CA ALA A 246 -0.04 -4.79 20.76
C ALA A 246 1.21 -4.77 21.65
N LEU A 247 2.40 -4.98 21.09
CA LEU A 247 3.65 -5.07 21.83
C LEU A 247 4.15 -3.69 22.30
N PHE A 248 4.11 -2.68 21.43
CA PHE A 248 4.68 -1.35 21.70
C PHE A 248 3.68 -0.36 22.28
N LEU A 249 2.37 -0.53 22.00
CA LEU A 249 1.31 0.33 22.51
C LEU A 249 0.48 -0.35 23.62
N GLN A 250 0.80 -1.61 23.97
CA GLN A 250 0.10 -2.43 24.98
C GLN A 250 -1.42 -2.52 24.72
N GLU A 251 -1.85 -2.47 23.46
CA GLU A 251 -3.23 -2.66 23.07
C GLU A 251 -3.69 -4.11 23.28
N ARG A 252 -4.88 -4.30 23.83
CA ARG A 252 -5.48 -5.64 23.95
C ARG A 252 -5.93 -6.16 22.60
N VAL A 253 -5.38 -7.30 22.17
CA VAL A 253 -5.77 -7.99 20.93
C VAL A 253 -6.98 -8.87 21.23
N GLY A 254 -8.14 -8.51 20.67
CA GLY A 254 -9.36 -9.31 20.82
C GLY A 254 -9.34 -10.57 19.92
N PRO A 255 -10.22 -11.56 20.21
CA PRO A 255 -10.25 -12.84 19.50
C PRO A 255 -10.48 -12.70 17.99
N ALA A 256 -11.28 -11.73 17.54
CA ALA A 256 -11.49 -11.49 16.11
C ALA A 256 -10.20 -11.03 15.40
N ARG A 257 -9.37 -10.20 16.05
CA ARG A 257 -8.07 -9.78 15.51
C ARG A 257 -7.12 -10.96 15.40
N LEU A 258 -7.12 -11.86 16.40
CA LEU A 258 -6.30 -13.07 16.37
C LEU A 258 -6.74 -14.02 15.26
N ALA A 259 -8.04 -14.29 15.13
CA ALA A 259 -8.59 -15.11 14.06
C ALA A 259 -8.26 -14.54 12.67
N GLY A 260 -8.38 -13.21 12.51
CA GLY A 260 -8.01 -12.53 11.27
C GLY A 260 -6.52 -12.69 10.95
N ALA A 261 -5.63 -12.57 11.94
CA ALA A 261 -4.19 -12.77 11.75
C ALA A 261 -3.86 -14.20 11.32
N VAL A 262 -4.53 -15.20 11.91
CA VAL A 262 -4.40 -16.62 11.52
C VAL A 262 -4.86 -16.83 10.07
N LEU A 263 -5.99 -16.25 9.66
CA LEU A 263 -6.46 -16.34 8.27
C LEU A 263 -5.49 -15.70 7.27
N VAL A 264 -4.92 -14.53 7.60
CA VAL A 264 -3.90 -13.92 6.76
C VAL A 264 -2.68 -14.82 6.64
N ALA A 265 -2.16 -15.35 7.75
CA ALA A 265 -1.00 -16.22 7.74
C ALA A 265 -1.26 -17.51 6.93
N PHE A 266 -2.42 -18.11 7.07
CA PHE A 266 -2.81 -19.30 6.30
C PHE A 266 -2.98 -19.00 4.81
N GLY A 267 -3.67 -17.90 4.48
CA GLY A 267 -3.81 -17.44 3.10
C GLY A 267 -2.46 -17.17 2.42
N VAL A 268 -1.53 -16.52 3.12
CA VAL A 268 -0.16 -16.27 2.63
C VAL A 268 0.62 -17.57 2.44
N ALA A 269 0.47 -18.54 3.36
CA ALA A 269 1.09 -19.85 3.20
C ALA A 269 0.62 -20.57 1.93
N LEU A 270 -0.68 -20.49 1.59
CA LEU A 270 -1.22 -21.04 0.33
C LEU A 270 -0.65 -20.36 -0.93
N LEU A 271 -0.26 -19.10 -0.83
CA LEU A 271 0.34 -18.35 -1.95
C LEU A 271 1.83 -18.65 -2.13
N GLY A 272 2.49 -19.16 -1.09
CA GLY A 272 3.89 -19.58 -1.12
C GLY A 272 4.10 -20.98 -1.69
N LEU A 273 3.02 -21.79 -1.75
CA LEU A 273 3.02 -23.12 -2.39
C LEU A 273 2.83 -22.98 -3.91
#